data_bcb936321f09c3b8d61bbd9fa4c3d4f3
#
_entry.id   bcb936321f09c3b8d61bbd9fa4c3d4f3
#
_cell.length_a   1.000
_cell.length_b   1.000
_cell.length_c   1.000
_cell.angle_alpha   90.00
_cell.angle_beta   90.00
_cell.angle_gamma   90.00
#
_symmetry.space_group_name_H-M   'P 1'
#
loop_
_entity.id
_entity.type
_entity.pdbx_description
1 polymer ?
#
loop_
_entity_poly.entity_id
_entity_poly.type
_entity_poly.pdbx_seq_one_letter_code
_entity_poly.pdbx_strand_id
1 'polypeptide(L)'
;MPVWLQSPLIFFLRFCSSFEIFKLFNSDALRINSNSPDIHVLRGRIQFIEGKFEHAKIHTQEALRLDPSCEPARKLRKRIKDVEKLKEEGNAAFKSSKLREAVDKYTQALEVRVFLSLQILTLHTYYDYA
;
A
#
# COMPACT_ATOMS: atom_id res chain seq x y z
N MET A 1 15.65 -25.45 -8.11
CA MET A 1 15.53 -24.10 -8.68
C MET A 1 16.89 -23.52 -9.00
N PRO A 2 17.11 -22.99 -10.19
CA PRO A 2 18.39 -22.36 -10.51
C PRO A 2 18.60 -21.11 -9.65
N VAL A 3 19.84 -20.90 -9.20
CA VAL A 3 20.24 -19.82 -8.27
C VAL A 3 19.94 -18.43 -8.80
N TRP A 4 19.90 -18.24 -10.12
CA TRP A 4 19.58 -16.95 -10.77
C TRP A 4 18.11 -16.54 -10.62
N LEU A 5 17.18 -17.49 -10.39
CA LEU A 5 15.77 -17.20 -10.07
C LEU A 5 15.57 -16.69 -8.64
N GLN A 6 16.58 -16.81 -7.78
CA GLN A 6 16.55 -16.32 -6.39
C GLN A 6 17.24 -14.96 -6.23
N SER A 7 17.68 -14.33 -7.33
CA SER A 7 18.29 -13.00 -7.31
C SER A 7 17.28 -11.96 -6.82
N PRO A 8 17.64 -11.08 -5.86
CA PRO A 8 16.79 -9.98 -5.40
C PRO A 8 16.38 -9.05 -6.53
N LEU A 9 17.21 -8.92 -7.55
CA LEU A 9 16.95 -8.09 -8.74
C LEU A 9 15.82 -8.64 -9.61
N ILE A 10 15.78 -9.96 -9.82
CA ILE A 10 14.72 -10.64 -10.58
C ILE A 10 13.40 -10.59 -9.82
N PHE A 11 13.45 -10.77 -8.49
CA PHE A 11 12.28 -10.61 -7.63
C PHE A 11 11.73 -9.18 -7.70
N PHE A 12 12.60 -8.17 -7.65
CA PHE A 12 12.24 -6.76 -7.77
C PHE A 12 11.65 -6.42 -9.14
N LEU A 13 12.26 -6.89 -10.24
CA LEU A 13 11.77 -6.69 -11.61
C LEU A 13 10.40 -7.36 -11.82
N ARG A 14 10.23 -8.57 -11.31
CA ARG A 14 8.97 -9.32 -11.37
C ARG A 14 7.88 -8.63 -10.52
N PHE A 15 8.26 -8.11 -9.37
CA PHE A 15 7.38 -7.31 -8.50
C PHE A 15 6.91 -6.03 -9.20
N CYS A 16 7.83 -5.26 -9.79
CA CYS A 16 7.50 -4.03 -10.52
C CYS A 16 6.57 -4.31 -11.71
N SER A 17 6.83 -5.34 -12.50
CA SER A 17 6.00 -5.71 -13.65
C SER A 17 4.59 -6.13 -13.22
N SER A 18 4.46 -6.99 -12.23
CA SER A 18 3.16 -7.43 -11.69
C SER A 18 2.38 -6.28 -11.07
N PHE A 19 3.06 -5.36 -10.41
CA PHE A 19 2.44 -4.18 -9.80
C PHE A 19 1.91 -3.19 -10.83
N GLU A 20 2.62 -2.97 -11.94
CA GLU A 20 2.15 -2.12 -13.04
C GLU A 20 0.92 -2.74 -13.74
N ILE A 21 0.92 -4.04 -14.01
CA ILE A 21 -0.23 -4.76 -14.57
C ILE A 21 -1.44 -4.66 -13.63
N PHE A 22 -1.22 -4.81 -12.34
CA PHE A 22 -2.27 -4.69 -11.32
C PHE A 22 -2.86 -3.27 -11.23
N LYS A 23 -2.03 -2.23 -11.40
CA LYS A 23 -2.49 -0.84 -11.49
C LYS A 23 -3.39 -0.61 -12.70
N LEU A 24 -2.99 -1.10 -13.88
CA LEU A 24 -3.77 -0.99 -15.11
C LEU A 24 -5.12 -1.68 -14.98
N PHE A 25 -5.12 -2.92 -14.49
CA PHE A 25 -6.35 -3.68 -14.27
C PHE A 25 -7.32 -2.96 -13.32
N ASN A 26 -6.81 -2.40 -12.22
CA ASN A 26 -7.63 -1.68 -11.26
C ASN A 26 -8.17 -0.35 -11.81
N SER A 27 -7.42 0.33 -12.66
CA SER A 27 -7.90 1.52 -13.39
C SER A 27 -9.09 1.20 -14.27
N ASP A 28 -9.02 0.11 -15.01
CA ASP A 28 -10.11 -0.33 -15.89
C ASP A 28 -11.32 -0.82 -15.10
N ALA A 29 -11.11 -1.53 -14.00
CA ALA A 29 -12.19 -1.95 -13.11
C ALA A 29 -12.98 -0.76 -12.53
N LEU A 30 -12.32 0.35 -12.19
CA LEU A 30 -12.99 1.57 -11.74
C LEU A 30 -13.80 2.26 -12.85
N ARG A 31 -13.34 2.18 -14.08
CA ARG A 31 -14.09 2.71 -15.23
C ARG A 31 -15.39 1.93 -15.47
N ILE A 32 -15.36 0.62 -15.25
CA ILE A 32 -16.52 -0.27 -15.43
C ILE A 32 -17.49 -0.16 -14.26
N ASN A 33 -16.99 -0.11 -13.02
CA ASN A 33 -17.83 -0.08 -11.83
C ASN A 33 -17.24 0.87 -10.76
N SER A 34 -17.56 2.14 -10.87
CA SER A 34 -17.14 3.17 -9.90
C SER A 34 -17.86 3.09 -8.55
N ASN A 35 -18.91 2.27 -8.44
CA ASN A 35 -19.71 2.14 -7.21
C ASN A 35 -19.34 0.93 -6.36
N SER A 36 -18.22 0.25 -6.65
CA SER A 36 -17.76 -0.87 -5.84
C SER A 36 -16.82 -0.42 -4.73
N PRO A 37 -17.16 -0.61 -3.45
CA PRO A 37 -16.28 -0.29 -2.34
C PRO A 37 -14.96 -1.08 -2.39
N ASP A 38 -15.00 -2.33 -2.82
CA ASP A 38 -13.80 -3.19 -2.92
C ASP A 38 -12.78 -2.64 -3.92
N ILE A 39 -13.24 -2.13 -5.06
CA ILE A 39 -12.37 -1.52 -6.07
C ILE A 39 -11.71 -0.26 -5.52
N HIS A 40 -12.45 0.56 -4.79
CA HIS A 40 -11.88 1.73 -4.12
C HIS A 40 -10.85 1.33 -3.05
N VAL A 41 -11.10 0.28 -2.27
CA VAL A 41 -10.13 -0.25 -1.31
C VAL A 41 -8.84 -0.70 -2.01
N LEU A 42 -8.95 -1.44 -3.10
CA LEU A 42 -7.79 -1.89 -3.87
C LEU A 42 -6.98 -0.70 -4.41
N ARG A 43 -7.66 0.30 -4.97
CA ARG A 43 -6.99 1.50 -5.46
C ARG A 43 -6.33 2.28 -4.34
N GLY A 44 -6.98 2.41 -3.19
CA GLY A 44 -6.41 3.02 -2.00
C GLY A 44 -5.15 2.30 -1.52
N ARG A 45 -5.12 0.97 -1.54
CA ARG A 45 -3.93 0.17 -1.21
C ARG A 45 -2.77 0.42 -2.17
N ILE A 46 -3.04 0.48 -3.47
CA ILE A 46 -2.03 0.77 -4.49
C ILE A 46 -1.43 2.16 -4.25
N GLN A 47 -2.27 3.17 -4.08
CA GLN A 47 -1.83 4.54 -3.82
C GLN A 47 -1.01 4.65 -2.52
N PHE A 48 -1.40 3.91 -1.48
CA PHE A 48 -0.66 3.83 -0.23
C PHE A 48 0.75 3.25 -0.42
N ILE A 49 0.87 2.16 -1.19
CA ILE A 49 2.16 1.54 -1.51
C ILE A 49 3.04 2.47 -2.35
N GLU A 50 2.45 3.26 -3.24
CA GLU A 50 3.16 4.29 -4.01
C GLU A 50 3.60 5.50 -3.16
N GLY A 51 3.13 5.60 -1.92
CA GLY A 51 3.39 6.74 -1.05
C GLY A 51 2.49 7.95 -1.30
N LYS A 52 1.45 7.80 -2.11
CA LYS A 52 0.46 8.84 -2.42
C LYS A 52 -0.67 8.82 -1.38
N PHE A 53 -0.36 9.22 -0.15
CA PHE A 53 -1.27 9.08 0.99
C PHE A 53 -2.57 9.87 0.82
N GLU A 54 -2.53 11.07 0.24
CA GLU A 54 -3.73 11.87 0.00
C GLU A 54 -4.72 11.17 -0.95
N HIS A 55 -4.22 10.60 -2.05
CA HIS A 55 -5.05 9.82 -2.97
C HIS A 55 -5.59 8.54 -2.30
N ALA A 56 -4.77 7.87 -1.49
CA ALA A 56 -5.22 6.72 -0.71
C ALA A 56 -6.35 7.07 0.25
N LYS A 57 -6.30 8.24 0.90
CA LYS A 57 -7.39 8.75 1.76
C LYS A 57 -8.68 8.95 0.97
N ILE A 58 -8.61 9.60 -0.19
CA ILE A 58 -9.79 9.86 -1.04
C ILE A 58 -10.49 8.54 -1.38
N HIS A 59 -9.75 7.56 -1.88
CA HIS A 59 -10.33 6.26 -2.22
C HIS A 59 -10.86 5.50 -1.00
N THR A 60 -10.18 5.59 0.13
CA THR A 60 -10.64 4.96 1.38
C THR A 60 -11.93 5.61 1.90
N GLN A 61 -12.05 6.93 1.80
CA GLN A 61 -13.26 7.65 2.16
C GLN A 61 -14.43 7.30 1.24
N GLU A 62 -14.17 7.18 -0.07
CA GLU A 62 -15.18 6.79 -1.04
C GLU A 62 -15.67 5.37 -0.79
N ALA A 63 -14.78 4.43 -0.49
CA ALA A 63 -15.16 3.08 -0.09
C ALA A 63 -16.08 3.06 1.15
N LEU A 64 -15.75 3.88 2.16
CA LEU A 64 -16.57 3.99 3.38
C LEU A 64 -17.88 4.75 3.18
N ARG A 65 -17.94 5.65 2.18
CA ARG A 65 -19.18 6.31 1.79
C ARG A 65 -20.16 5.33 1.15
N LEU A 66 -19.64 4.45 0.30
CA LEU A 66 -20.42 3.40 -0.38
C LEU A 66 -20.86 2.29 0.58
N ASP A 67 -19.95 1.85 1.44
CA ASP A 67 -20.20 0.85 2.48
C ASP A 67 -19.52 1.23 3.80
N PRO A 68 -20.25 1.81 4.76
CA PRO A 68 -19.70 2.15 6.08
C PRO A 68 -19.22 0.95 6.89
N SER A 69 -19.68 -0.25 6.57
CA SER A 69 -19.28 -1.49 7.26
C SER A 69 -18.02 -2.14 6.67
N CYS A 70 -17.48 -1.60 5.58
CA CYS A 70 -16.31 -2.12 4.88
C CYS A 70 -15.07 -2.17 5.78
N GLU A 71 -14.80 -3.34 6.35
CA GLU A 71 -13.69 -3.57 7.27
C GLU A 71 -12.30 -3.34 6.61
N PRO A 72 -12.05 -3.79 5.37
CA PRO A 72 -10.80 -3.50 4.69
C PRO A 72 -10.51 -2.00 4.54
N ALA A 73 -11.53 -1.18 4.27
CA ALA A 73 -11.40 0.27 4.18
C ALA A 73 -11.05 0.91 5.53
N ARG A 74 -11.68 0.45 6.62
CA ARG A 74 -11.36 0.91 7.98
C ARG A 74 -9.92 0.60 8.37
N LYS A 75 -9.45 -0.62 8.07
CA LYS A 75 -8.06 -1.04 8.33
C LYS A 75 -7.07 -0.20 7.53
N LEU A 76 -7.35 0.03 6.26
CA LEU A 76 -6.51 0.87 5.41
C LEU A 76 -6.44 2.32 5.93
N ARG A 77 -7.59 2.89 6.31
CA ARG A 77 -7.66 4.24 6.89
C ARG A 77 -6.80 4.37 8.15
N LYS A 78 -6.84 3.36 9.03
CA LYS A 78 -6.00 3.33 10.23
C LYS A 78 -4.52 3.32 9.87
N ARG A 79 -4.10 2.44 8.95
CA ARG A 79 -2.70 2.35 8.50
C ARG A 79 -2.18 3.65 7.89
N ILE A 80 -3.01 4.33 7.10
CA ILE A 80 -2.66 5.64 6.53
C ILE A 80 -2.36 6.63 7.66
N LYS A 81 -3.24 6.73 8.64
CA LYS A 81 -3.05 7.62 9.81
C LYS A 81 -1.80 7.28 10.62
N ASP A 82 -1.55 5.99 10.85
CA ASP A 82 -0.38 5.52 11.62
C ASP A 82 0.92 5.91 10.91
N VAL A 83 1.00 5.74 9.58
CA VAL A 83 2.17 6.14 8.79
C VAL A 83 2.37 7.65 8.79
N GLU A 84 1.31 8.43 8.63
CA GLU A 84 1.40 9.91 8.68
C GLU A 84 1.89 10.38 10.04
N LYS A 85 1.35 9.83 11.13
CA LYS A 85 1.81 10.13 12.50
C LYS A 85 3.29 9.81 12.69
N LEU A 86 3.73 8.61 12.28
CA LEU A 86 5.15 8.21 12.36
C LEU A 86 6.04 9.14 11.55
N LYS A 87 5.60 9.56 10.37
CA LYS A 87 6.32 10.53 9.53
C LYS A 87 6.43 11.89 10.21
N GLU A 88 5.37 12.38 10.82
CA GLU A 88 5.38 13.65 11.57
C GLU A 88 6.30 13.59 12.79
N GLU A 89 6.24 12.50 13.56
CA GLU A 89 7.13 12.26 14.70
C GLU A 89 8.60 12.18 14.25
N GLY A 90 8.89 11.50 13.14
CA GLY A 90 10.22 11.44 12.54
C GLY A 90 10.73 12.80 12.11
N ASN A 91 9.88 13.62 11.48
CA ASN A 91 10.21 14.98 11.09
C ASN A 91 10.50 15.89 12.29
N ALA A 92 9.72 15.74 13.37
CA ALA A 92 9.93 16.48 14.61
C ALA A 92 11.26 16.10 15.29
N ALA A 93 11.55 14.79 15.36
CA ALA A 93 12.81 14.28 15.89
C ALA A 93 14.01 14.76 15.05
N PHE A 94 13.89 14.76 13.74
CA PHE A 94 14.93 15.27 12.83
C PHE A 94 15.21 16.75 13.07
N LYS A 95 14.16 17.58 13.16
CA LYS A 95 14.29 19.02 13.47
C LYS A 95 14.95 19.29 14.84
N SER A 96 14.73 18.36 15.79
CA SER A 96 15.35 18.43 17.13
C SER A 96 16.75 17.80 17.20
N SER A 97 17.36 17.47 16.05
CA SER A 97 18.68 16.84 15.94
C SER A 97 18.78 15.44 16.61
N LYS A 98 17.66 14.81 16.88
CA LYS A 98 17.56 13.45 17.42
C LYS A 98 17.57 12.43 16.28
N LEU A 99 18.70 12.30 15.60
CA LEU A 99 18.82 11.54 14.35
C LEU A 99 18.45 10.06 14.50
N ARG A 100 18.85 9.43 15.61
CA ARG A 100 18.53 8.01 15.87
C ARG A 100 17.03 7.80 16.01
N GLU A 101 16.35 8.65 16.79
CA GLU A 101 14.90 8.60 16.96
C GLU A 101 14.16 8.84 15.63
N ALA A 102 14.64 9.78 14.82
CA ALA A 102 14.08 10.04 13.50
C ALA A 102 14.19 8.81 12.56
N VAL A 103 15.35 8.16 12.54
CA VAL A 103 15.57 6.94 11.76
C VAL A 103 14.63 5.81 12.22
N ASP A 104 14.47 5.61 13.53
CA ASP A 104 13.57 4.60 14.08
C ASP A 104 12.12 4.84 13.65
N LYS A 105 11.65 6.10 13.69
CA LYS A 105 10.28 6.44 13.25
C LYS A 105 10.07 6.23 11.76
N TYR A 106 11.01 6.62 10.93
CA TYR A 106 10.92 6.39 9.48
C TYR A 106 10.99 4.90 9.13
N THR A 107 11.79 4.12 9.85
CA THR A 107 11.86 2.66 9.67
C THR A 107 10.52 2.00 9.98
N GLN A 108 9.89 2.36 11.11
CA GLN A 108 8.56 1.87 11.46
C GLN A 108 7.51 2.22 10.39
N ALA A 109 7.55 3.43 9.85
CA ALA A 109 6.64 3.85 8.78
C ALA A 109 6.84 3.03 7.50
N LEU A 110 8.08 2.70 7.15
CA LEU A 110 8.42 1.84 6.01
C LEU A 110 7.95 0.40 6.22
N GLU A 111 8.08 -0.16 7.43
CA GLU A 111 7.62 -1.51 7.76
C GLU A 111 6.11 -1.68 7.53
N VAL A 112 5.31 -0.70 7.92
CA VAL A 112 3.85 -0.70 7.66
C VAL A 112 3.55 -0.74 6.16
N ARG A 113 4.32 -0.01 5.35
CA ARG A 113 4.18 0.00 3.89
C ARG A 113 4.58 -1.33 3.25
N VAL A 114 5.73 -1.88 3.64
CA VAL A 114 6.26 -3.15 3.13
C VAL A 114 5.32 -4.30 3.45
N PHE A 115 4.78 -4.34 4.66
CA PHE A 115 3.84 -5.38 5.05
C PHE A 115 2.60 -5.41 4.13
N LEU A 116 2.06 -4.26 3.74
CA LEU A 116 0.93 -4.19 2.84
C LEU A 116 1.29 -4.64 1.42
N SER A 117 2.48 -4.29 0.93
CA SER A 117 2.94 -4.74 -0.39
C SER A 117 3.13 -6.25 -0.47
N LEU A 118 3.63 -6.87 0.61
CA LEU A 118 3.73 -8.32 0.71
C LEU A 118 2.35 -9.01 0.71
N GLN A 119 1.35 -8.44 1.37
CA GLN A 119 -0.01 -8.98 1.34
C GLN A 119 -0.63 -8.98 -0.06
N ILE A 120 -0.39 -7.94 -0.85
CA ILE A 120 -0.87 -7.87 -2.24
C ILE A 120 -0.16 -8.91 -3.11
N LEU A 121 1.14 -9.12 -2.91
CA LEU A 121 1.92 -10.15 -3.62
C LEU A 121 1.41 -11.57 -3.33
N THR A 122 1.16 -11.89 -2.07
CA THR A 122 0.66 -13.22 -1.70
C THR A 122 -0.70 -13.51 -2.28
N LEU A 123 -1.59 -12.52 -2.35
CA LEU A 123 -2.88 -12.66 -3.02
C LEU A 123 -2.71 -12.90 -4.51
N HIS A 124 -1.82 -12.18 -5.18
CA HIS A 124 -1.57 -12.34 -6.60
C HIS A 124 -1.01 -13.75 -6.93
N THR A 125 -0.01 -14.22 -6.18
CA THR A 125 0.54 -15.57 -6.37
C THR A 125 -0.48 -16.68 -6.10
N TYR A 126 -1.39 -16.48 -5.15
CA TYR A 126 -2.45 -17.45 -4.89
C TYR A 126 -3.43 -17.57 -6.07
N TYR A 127 -3.80 -16.47 -6.70
CA TYR A 127 -4.69 -16.49 -7.86
C TYR A 127 -4.04 -17.02 -9.14
N ASP A 128 -2.73 -16.82 -9.32
CA ASP A 128 -1.98 -17.35 -10.48
C ASP A 128 -1.82 -18.88 -10.42
N TYR A 129 -1.89 -19.50 -9.25
CA TYR A 129 -1.78 -20.94 -9.05
C TYR A 129 -3.14 -21.66 -8.90
N ALA A 130 -4.19 -20.94 -8.81
CA ALA A 130 -5.55 -21.51 -8.78
C ALA A 130 -6.17 -21.56 -10.17
#